data_917ea904226e438c76fe9687b230a63a
#
_entry.id   917ea904226e438c76fe9687b230a63a
#
_cell.length_a   1.000
_cell.length_b   1.000
_cell.length_c   1.000
_cell.angle_alpha   90.00
_cell.angle_beta   90.00
_cell.angle_gamma   90.00
#
_symmetry.space_group_name_H-M   'P 1'
#
loop_
_entity.id
_entity.type
_entity.pdbx_description
1 polymer ?
#
loop_
_entity_poly.entity_id
_entity_poly.type
_entity_poly.pdbx_seq_one_letter_code
_entity_poly.pdbx_strand_id
1 'polypeptide(L)'
;RSSLNDNPGTIVKEETKSMEDVVIRGVSLDKNQAKITLVGVPDKPGVASLIFQRLATSAINVDMIVQNISHGTETPATDLSFTIDKPDVAKALGVIDTMHKEVSFGKVLTDENIGKLSIVGVGMRSHSGVAAKMFEVLANAGVNIQMISTSEIKISVVIDLDQAEGATNEV
;
A
#
# COMPACT_ATOMS: atom_id res chain seq x y z
N ARG A 1 -23.84 1.91 19.82
CA ARG A 1 -24.59 0.68 20.11
C ARG A 1 -25.61 0.47 19.01
N SER A 2 -25.64 -0.71 18.41
CA SER A 2 -26.65 -1.05 17.42
C SER A 2 -27.98 -1.36 18.10
N SER A 3 -29.08 -0.85 17.58
CA SER A 3 -30.43 -1.20 18.04
C SER A 3 -30.85 -2.64 17.69
N LEU A 4 -30.02 -3.37 16.94
CA LEU A 4 -30.31 -4.72 16.43
C LEU A 4 -29.67 -5.84 17.26
N ASN A 5 -28.82 -5.52 18.23
CA ASN A 5 -28.21 -6.52 19.12
C ASN A 5 -27.83 -5.90 20.48
N ASP A 6 -27.66 -6.77 21.49
CA ASP A 6 -27.29 -6.39 22.86
C ASP A 6 -25.77 -6.32 23.09
N ASN A 7 -24.96 -6.44 22.06
CA ASN A 7 -23.51 -6.36 22.19
C ASN A 7 -23.08 -4.98 22.69
N PRO A 8 -22.09 -4.89 23.59
CA PRO A 8 -21.52 -3.61 24.00
C PRO A 8 -20.94 -2.92 22.78
N GLY A 9 -21.44 -1.74 22.47
CA GLY A 9 -20.98 -0.95 21.31
C GLY A 9 -19.55 -0.47 21.48
N THR A 10 -18.98 0.04 20.41
CA THR A 10 -17.66 0.71 20.45
C THR A 10 -17.78 2.03 21.19
N ILE A 11 -16.93 2.24 22.20
CA ILE A 11 -16.84 3.50 22.92
C ILE A 11 -15.86 4.40 22.18
N VAL A 12 -16.34 5.54 21.68
CA VAL A 12 -15.49 6.60 21.15
C VAL A 12 -15.10 7.50 22.32
N LYS A 13 -13.82 7.62 22.61
CA LYS A 13 -13.27 8.48 23.68
C LYS A 13 -12.30 9.48 23.06
N GLU A 14 -12.18 10.64 23.70
CA GLU A 14 -11.07 11.54 23.42
C GLU A 14 -9.74 10.86 23.77
N GLU A 15 -8.70 11.22 23.03
CA GLU A 15 -7.35 10.74 23.27
C GLU A 15 -6.85 11.20 24.64
N THR A 16 -6.49 10.27 25.50
CA THR A 16 -5.92 10.59 26.83
C THR A 16 -4.42 10.40 26.80
N LYS A 17 -3.67 11.10 27.65
CA LYS A 17 -2.21 10.98 27.74
C LYS A 17 -1.73 9.54 27.99
N SER A 18 -2.53 8.69 28.61
CA SER A 18 -2.24 7.25 28.78
C SER A 18 -2.39 6.44 27.49
N MET A 19 -2.98 7.01 26.43
CA MET A 19 -3.07 6.36 25.09
C MET A 19 -1.83 6.64 24.24
N GLU A 20 -1.02 7.64 24.58
CA GLU A 20 0.23 7.94 23.90
C GLU A 20 1.29 6.84 24.12
N ASP A 21 1.18 6.07 25.21
CA ASP A 21 2.10 4.96 25.51
C ASP A 21 1.78 3.66 24.74
N VAL A 22 0.62 3.56 24.11
CA VAL A 22 0.23 2.38 23.32
C VAL A 22 0.45 2.66 21.85
N VAL A 23 1.64 2.43 21.37
CA VAL A 23 2.06 2.72 20.00
C VAL A 23 1.38 1.79 18.99
N ILE A 24 1.38 0.49 19.22
CA ILE A 24 0.77 -0.49 18.30
C ILE A 24 -0.53 -1.01 18.90
N ARG A 25 -1.64 -0.94 18.15
CA ARG A 25 -2.96 -1.43 18.54
C ARG A 25 -3.40 -2.67 17.79
N GLY A 26 -2.79 -2.95 16.66
CA GLY A 26 -3.12 -4.12 15.89
C GLY A 26 -2.23 -4.31 14.68
N VAL A 27 -2.20 -5.56 14.23
CA VAL A 27 -1.55 -6.00 13.00
C VAL A 27 -2.62 -6.57 12.10
N SER A 28 -2.57 -6.28 10.81
CA SER A 28 -3.49 -6.83 9.81
C SER A 28 -2.73 -7.29 8.57
N LEU A 29 -3.12 -8.44 8.05
CA LEU A 29 -2.61 -8.98 6.80
C LEU A 29 -3.74 -9.04 5.77
N ASP A 30 -3.58 -8.34 4.65
CA ASP A 30 -4.46 -8.41 3.51
C ASP A 30 -3.79 -9.22 2.40
N LYS A 31 -4.37 -10.37 2.05
CA LYS A 31 -3.89 -11.31 1.04
C LYS A 31 -4.56 -11.12 -0.32
N ASN A 32 -5.56 -10.25 -0.39
CA ASN A 32 -6.36 -10.02 -1.59
C ASN A 32 -5.86 -8.84 -2.42
N GLN A 33 -4.58 -8.54 -2.35
CA GLN A 33 -3.96 -7.44 -3.08
C GLN A 33 -3.08 -7.94 -4.23
N ALA A 34 -3.03 -7.15 -5.30
CA ALA A 34 -2.08 -7.30 -6.39
C ALA A 34 -1.33 -5.99 -6.62
N LYS A 35 -0.08 -6.08 -7.02
CA LYS A 35 0.76 -4.93 -7.35
C LYS A 35 0.86 -4.79 -8.87
N ILE A 36 0.63 -3.58 -9.38
CA ILE A 36 0.89 -3.22 -10.78
C ILE A 36 1.97 -2.14 -10.79
N THR A 37 2.94 -2.29 -11.67
CA THR A 37 4.00 -1.30 -11.90
C THR A 37 4.02 -0.89 -13.36
N LEU A 38 3.82 0.40 -13.61
CA LEU A 38 4.02 1.03 -14.92
C LEU A 38 5.46 1.55 -14.96
N VAL A 39 6.28 0.96 -15.83
CA VAL A 39 7.71 1.29 -15.93
C VAL A 39 7.93 2.36 -16.98
N GLY A 40 8.71 3.38 -16.65
CA GLY A 40 9.10 4.42 -17.60
C GLY A 40 7.95 5.37 -17.97
N VAL A 41 7.10 5.68 -17.01
CA VAL A 41 6.03 6.69 -17.18
C VAL A 41 6.67 8.08 -17.31
N PRO A 42 6.25 8.93 -18.24
CA PRO A 42 6.78 10.30 -18.37
C PRO A 42 6.56 11.10 -17.08
N ASP A 43 7.64 11.68 -16.55
CA ASP A 43 7.56 12.55 -15.37
C ASP A 43 7.10 13.95 -15.77
N LYS A 44 5.79 14.11 -15.95
CA LYS A 44 5.14 15.35 -16.34
C LYS A 44 3.88 15.58 -15.52
N PRO A 45 3.56 16.84 -15.18
CA PRO A 45 2.29 17.17 -14.53
C PRO A 45 1.09 16.64 -15.32
N GLY A 46 0.13 16.03 -14.61
CA GLY A 46 -1.10 15.50 -15.16
C GLY A 46 -1.08 14.02 -15.54
N VAL A 47 0.07 13.40 -15.75
CA VAL A 47 0.15 11.99 -16.17
C VAL A 47 -0.41 11.06 -15.10
N ALA A 48 -0.02 11.21 -13.84
CA ALA A 48 -0.59 10.43 -12.74
C ALA A 48 -2.10 10.66 -12.60
N SER A 49 -2.55 11.92 -12.75
CA SER A 49 -3.98 12.25 -12.72
C SER A 49 -4.75 11.50 -13.80
N LEU A 50 -4.25 11.46 -15.04
CA LEU A 50 -4.88 10.75 -16.14
C LEU A 50 -5.00 9.24 -15.85
N ILE A 51 -3.90 8.61 -15.39
CA ILE A 51 -3.87 7.19 -15.08
C ILE A 51 -4.91 6.84 -14.00
N PHE A 52 -4.88 7.54 -12.86
CA PHE A 52 -5.78 7.21 -11.75
C PHE A 52 -7.24 7.61 -12.01
N GLN A 53 -7.51 8.65 -12.81
CA GLN A 53 -8.86 8.97 -13.26
C GLN A 53 -9.46 7.86 -14.12
N ARG A 54 -8.67 7.25 -15.03
CA ARG A 54 -9.14 6.13 -15.86
C ARG A 54 -9.46 4.89 -15.01
N LEU A 55 -8.60 4.58 -14.05
CA LEU A 55 -8.86 3.48 -13.10
C LEU A 55 -10.12 3.76 -12.26
N ALA A 56 -10.25 4.96 -11.71
CA ALA A 56 -11.40 5.36 -10.90
C ALA A 56 -12.72 5.35 -11.70
N THR A 57 -12.72 5.84 -12.94
CA THR A 57 -13.89 5.80 -13.83
C THR A 57 -14.32 4.37 -14.13
N SER A 58 -13.38 3.44 -14.08
CA SER A 58 -13.63 2.01 -14.21
C SER A 58 -13.96 1.34 -12.87
N ALA A 59 -14.24 2.09 -11.81
CA ALA A 59 -14.51 1.60 -10.45
C ALA A 59 -13.43 0.62 -9.94
N ILE A 60 -12.15 0.95 -10.17
CA ILE A 60 -11.01 0.23 -9.62
C ILE A 60 -10.45 1.06 -8.47
N ASN A 61 -10.47 0.49 -7.26
CA ASN A 61 -9.90 1.11 -6.08
C ASN A 61 -8.39 0.88 -6.03
N VAL A 62 -7.65 1.96 -5.81
CA VAL A 62 -6.20 1.90 -5.62
C VAL A 62 -5.90 2.21 -4.15
N ASP A 63 -5.08 1.38 -3.51
CA ASP A 63 -4.78 1.54 -2.08
C ASP A 63 -3.40 2.19 -1.85
N MET A 64 -2.31 1.51 -2.21
CA MET A 64 -0.96 2.07 -2.06
C MET A 64 -0.48 2.60 -3.41
N ILE A 65 0.17 3.77 -3.41
CA ILE A 65 0.81 4.36 -4.60
C ILE A 65 2.23 4.73 -4.21
N VAL A 66 3.20 4.26 -4.99
CA VAL A 66 4.62 4.63 -4.87
C VAL A 66 5.14 5.04 -6.23
N GLN A 67 5.71 6.23 -6.29
CA GLN A 67 6.34 6.78 -7.50
C GLN A 67 7.82 7.00 -7.24
N ASN A 68 8.67 6.43 -8.07
CA ASN A 68 10.12 6.61 -8.01
C ASN A 68 10.62 7.34 -9.26
N ILE A 69 11.39 8.39 -9.08
CA ILE A 69 12.04 9.09 -10.20
C ILE A 69 13.23 8.26 -10.65
N SER A 70 13.25 7.87 -11.92
CA SER A 70 14.39 7.18 -12.51
C SER A 70 15.49 8.19 -12.84
N HIS A 71 16.63 8.08 -12.15
CA HIS A 71 17.82 8.88 -12.43
C HIS A 71 18.64 8.22 -13.55
N GLY A 72 19.08 8.99 -14.53
CA GLY A 72 20.03 8.54 -15.56
C GLY A 72 19.46 8.32 -16.97
N THR A 73 18.24 8.74 -17.25
CA THR A 73 17.68 8.81 -18.59
C THR A 73 17.71 10.22 -19.15
N GLU A 74 17.92 10.39 -20.45
CA GLU A 74 17.88 11.69 -21.13
C GLU A 74 16.52 12.39 -20.99
N THR A 75 15.45 11.63 -20.83
CA THR A 75 14.10 12.12 -20.57
C THR A 75 13.66 11.70 -19.16
N PRO A 76 13.18 12.65 -18.33
CA PRO A 76 12.64 12.32 -17.01
C PRO A 76 11.53 11.29 -17.11
N ALA A 77 11.75 10.14 -16.50
CA ALA A 77 10.79 9.05 -16.42
C ALA A 77 10.69 8.55 -14.98
N THR A 78 9.58 7.94 -14.65
CA THR A 78 9.29 7.41 -13.31
C THR A 78 8.66 6.04 -13.42
N ASP A 79 8.93 5.19 -12.43
CA ASP A 79 8.19 3.98 -12.25
C ASP A 79 7.05 4.24 -11.25
N LEU A 80 5.84 3.92 -11.66
CA LEU A 80 4.63 4.12 -10.88
C LEU A 80 4.08 2.75 -10.46
N SER A 81 4.22 2.43 -9.17
CA SER A 81 3.70 1.20 -8.59
C SER A 81 2.47 1.48 -7.74
N PHE A 82 1.45 0.65 -7.84
CA PHE A 82 0.27 0.75 -7.01
C PHE A 82 -0.34 -0.62 -6.74
N THR A 83 -1.16 -0.72 -5.68
CA THR A 83 -1.88 -1.94 -5.32
C THR A 83 -3.37 -1.77 -5.56
N ILE A 84 -4.00 -2.86 -5.98
CA ILE A 84 -5.45 -3.02 -6.20
C ILE A 84 -5.90 -4.37 -5.66
N ASP A 85 -7.20 -4.58 -5.57
CA ASP A 85 -7.74 -5.89 -5.24
C ASP A 85 -7.52 -6.88 -6.39
N LYS A 86 -7.14 -8.13 -6.07
CA LYS A 86 -6.87 -9.19 -7.07
C LYS A 86 -7.96 -9.37 -8.13
N PRO A 87 -9.26 -9.38 -7.79
CA PRO A 87 -10.32 -9.53 -8.79
C PRO A 87 -10.33 -8.42 -9.86
N ASP A 88 -9.77 -7.25 -9.56
CA ASP A 88 -9.74 -6.11 -10.47
C ASP A 88 -8.55 -6.11 -11.44
N VAL A 89 -7.59 -7.03 -11.30
CA VAL A 89 -6.35 -7.07 -12.11
C VAL A 89 -6.64 -7.11 -13.60
N ALA A 90 -7.47 -8.05 -14.05
CA ALA A 90 -7.77 -8.19 -15.49
C ALA A 90 -8.42 -6.92 -16.06
N LYS A 91 -9.32 -6.31 -15.29
CA LYS A 91 -10.00 -5.07 -15.66
C LYS A 91 -9.01 -3.90 -15.69
N ALA A 92 -8.12 -3.80 -14.69
CA ALA A 92 -7.10 -2.77 -14.63
C ALA A 92 -6.13 -2.85 -15.81
N LEU A 93 -5.67 -4.04 -16.16
CA LEU A 93 -4.79 -4.26 -17.32
C LEU A 93 -5.47 -3.85 -18.63
N GLY A 94 -6.77 -4.16 -18.80
CA GLY A 94 -7.55 -3.71 -19.96
C GLY A 94 -7.64 -2.18 -20.05
N VAL A 95 -7.85 -1.49 -18.92
CA VAL A 95 -7.86 -0.02 -18.86
C VAL A 95 -6.48 0.54 -19.20
N ILE A 96 -5.42 -0.02 -18.61
CA ILE A 96 -4.03 0.42 -18.83
C ILE A 96 -3.64 0.25 -20.31
N ASP A 97 -4.02 -0.84 -20.94
CA ASP A 97 -3.73 -1.09 -22.36
C ASP A 97 -4.34 0.01 -23.26
N THR A 98 -5.57 0.45 -22.97
CA THR A 98 -6.18 1.54 -23.72
C THR A 98 -5.46 2.88 -23.57
N MET A 99 -4.74 3.08 -22.46
CA MET A 99 -4.01 4.32 -22.16
C MET A 99 -2.66 4.45 -22.88
N HIS A 100 -2.11 3.37 -23.45
CA HIS A 100 -0.82 3.42 -24.19
C HIS A 100 -0.79 4.46 -25.31
N LYS A 101 -1.94 4.81 -25.85
CA LYS A 101 -2.06 5.86 -26.89
C LYS A 101 -1.96 7.28 -26.34
N GLU A 102 -2.28 7.46 -25.07
CA GLU A 102 -2.34 8.75 -24.38
C GLU A 102 -1.10 8.98 -23.49
N VAL A 103 -0.64 7.91 -22.86
CA VAL A 103 0.54 7.91 -21.98
C VAL A 103 1.54 6.88 -22.51
N SER A 104 2.70 7.38 -22.94
CA SER A 104 3.80 6.50 -23.35
C SER A 104 4.50 5.97 -22.10
N PHE A 105 4.39 4.69 -21.81
CA PHE A 105 5.17 3.98 -20.78
C PHE A 105 5.77 2.72 -21.39
N GLY A 106 6.86 2.19 -20.77
CA GLY A 106 7.63 1.09 -21.35
C GLY A 106 6.92 -0.24 -21.23
N LYS A 107 6.73 -0.73 -20.02
CA LYS A 107 6.09 -2.04 -19.76
C LYS A 107 5.23 -1.99 -18.51
N VAL A 108 4.30 -2.93 -18.43
CA VAL A 108 3.46 -3.18 -17.27
C VAL A 108 3.95 -4.47 -16.59
N LEU A 109 4.22 -4.40 -15.31
CA LEU A 109 4.54 -5.56 -14.48
C LEU A 109 3.38 -5.77 -13.50
N THR A 110 3.00 -7.03 -13.31
CA THR A 110 1.93 -7.42 -12.38
C THR A 110 2.45 -8.49 -11.45
N ASP A 111 2.15 -8.36 -10.18
CA ASP A 111 2.48 -9.35 -9.15
C ASP A 111 1.24 -9.58 -8.27
N GLU A 112 0.68 -10.79 -8.37
CA GLU A 112 -0.48 -11.22 -7.59
C GLU A 112 -0.08 -12.07 -6.37
N ASN A 113 1.21 -12.42 -6.24
CA ASN A 113 1.73 -13.19 -5.10
C ASN A 113 2.25 -12.27 -3.99
N ILE A 114 1.44 -11.29 -3.60
CA ILE A 114 1.77 -10.33 -2.55
C ILE A 114 0.80 -10.38 -1.39
N GLY A 115 1.30 -10.00 -0.20
CA GLY A 115 0.51 -9.68 0.98
C GLY A 115 0.81 -8.27 1.47
N LYS A 116 -0.20 -7.54 1.88
CA LYS A 116 -0.05 -6.23 2.52
C LYS A 116 -0.17 -6.38 4.03
N LEU A 117 0.96 -6.33 4.71
CA LEU A 117 1.06 -6.33 6.17
C LEU A 117 1.00 -4.90 6.69
N SER A 118 0.13 -4.63 7.64
CA SER A 118 -0.05 -3.30 8.22
C SER A 118 -0.05 -3.38 9.73
N ILE A 119 0.68 -2.45 10.35
CA ILE A 119 0.56 -2.15 11.78
C ILE A 119 -0.22 -0.85 11.95
N VAL A 120 -1.12 -0.84 12.91
CA VAL A 120 -1.97 0.31 13.23
C VAL A 120 -1.75 0.69 14.69
N GLY A 121 -1.63 1.98 14.94
CA GLY A 121 -1.43 2.50 16.29
C GLY A 121 -1.67 3.99 16.37
N VAL A 122 -1.63 4.52 17.59
CA VAL A 122 -1.72 5.94 17.87
C VAL A 122 -0.33 6.46 18.18
N GLY A 123 -0.04 7.71 17.79
CA GLY A 123 1.25 8.33 18.10
C GLY A 123 2.44 7.82 17.28
N MET A 124 2.22 7.11 16.17
CA MET A 124 3.32 6.64 15.30
C MET A 124 4.23 7.78 14.82
N ARG A 125 3.69 8.96 14.73
CA ARG A 125 4.40 10.17 14.34
C ARG A 125 5.30 10.73 15.44
N SER A 126 4.90 10.55 16.69
CA SER A 126 5.64 11.01 17.89
C SER A 126 6.62 9.95 18.42
N HIS A 127 6.52 8.69 17.97
CA HIS A 127 7.38 7.60 18.42
C HIS A 127 8.35 7.21 17.29
N SER A 128 9.52 7.82 17.31
CA SER A 128 10.62 7.45 16.40
C SER A 128 11.04 5.99 16.65
N GLY A 129 11.16 5.21 15.59
CA GLY A 129 11.67 3.84 15.66
C GLY A 129 10.61 2.74 15.48
N VAL A 130 9.30 3.05 15.46
CA VAL A 130 8.27 2.02 15.19
C VAL A 130 8.50 1.36 13.83
N ALA A 131 8.71 2.15 12.79
CA ALA A 131 9.03 1.64 11.45
C ALA A 131 10.34 0.84 11.45
N ALA A 132 11.36 1.35 12.13
CA ALA A 132 12.66 0.67 12.23
C ALA A 132 12.52 -0.70 12.91
N LYS A 133 11.72 -0.77 13.98
CA LYS A 133 11.46 -2.04 14.67
C LYS A 133 10.71 -3.03 13.80
N MET A 134 9.67 -2.60 13.09
CA MET A 134 8.97 -3.45 12.12
C MET A 134 9.92 -3.99 11.05
N PHE A 135 10.76 -3.12 10.49
CA PHE A 135 11.70 -3.53 9.45
C PHE A 135 12.80 -4.46 9.97
N GLU A 136 13.27 -4.26 11.22
CA GLU A 136 14.20 -5.16 11.89
C GLU A 136 13.60 -6.57 12.06
N VAL A 137 12.35 -6.65 12.52
CA VAL A 137 11.65 -7.92 12.69
C VAL A 137 11.51 -8.65 11.36
N LEU A 138 11.07 -7.95 10.31
CA LEU A 138 10.92 -8.53 8.97
C LEU A 138 12.28 -8.99 8.40
N ALA A 139 13.34 -8.21 8.60
CA ALA A 139 14.69 -8.58 8.16
C ALA A 139 15.20 -9.82 8.87
N ASN A 140 14.99 -9.94 10.19
CA ASN A 140 15.36 -11.12 10.98
C ASN A 140 14.59 -12.37 10.57
N ALA A 141 13.34 -12.19 10.12
CA ALA A 141 12.51 -13.25 9.54
C ALA A 141 12.88 -13.59 8.09
N GLY A 142 13.84 -12.90 7.47
CA GLY A 142 14.26 -13.10 6.09
C GLY A 142 13.24 -12.61 5.06
N VAL A 143 12.34 -11.70 5.46
CA VAL A 143 11.26 -11.17 4.61
C VAL A 143 11.73 -9.93 3.87
N ASN A 144 11.64 -9.95 2.55
CA ASN A 144 11.96 -8.79 1.72
C ASN A 144 10.75 -7.88 1.55
N ILE A 145 10.96 -6.56 1.68
CA ILE A 145 9.92 -5.54 1.53
C ILE A 145 9.96 -5.00 0.11
N GLN A 146 8.82 -5.07 -0.59
CA GLN A 146 8.67 -4.59 -1.97
C GLN A 146 8.16 -3.14 -2.05
N MET A 147 7.27 -2.74 -1.15
CA MET A 147 6.73 -1.37 -1.05
C MET A 147 6.52 -1.00 0.40
N ILE A 148 6.60 0.29 0.70
CA ILE A 148 6.37 0.86 2.03
C ILE A 148 5.42 2.06 1.89
N SER A 149 4.44 2.15 2.78
CA SER A 149 3.60 3.34 2.94
C SER A 149 3.41 3.63 4.42
N THR A 150 3.53 4.89 4.80
CA THR A 150 3.38 5.33 6.19
C THR A 150 2.37 6.46 6.30
N SER A 151 1.61 6.45 7.38
CA SER A 151 0.69 7.52 7.77
C SER A 151 0.84 7.83 9.26
N GLU A 152 0.02 8.74 9.78
CA GLU A 152 0.05 9.09 11.22
C GLU A 152 -0.32 7.93 12.14
N ILE A 153 -1.13 6.98 11.66
CA ILE A 153 -1.68 5.89 12.46
C ILE A 153 -1.38 4.50 11.90
N LYS A 154 -0.71 4.41 10.73
CA LYS A 154 -0.52 3.13 10.04
C LYS A 154 0.81 3.09 9.30
N ILE A 155 1.51 1.97 9.39
CA ILE A 155 2.63 1.61 8.53
C ILE A 155 2.22 0.35 7.79
N SER A 156 2.33 0.36 6.46
CA SER A 156 2.02 -0.78 5.61
C SER A 156 3.22 -1.14 4.76
N VAL A 157 3.46 -2.43 4.62
CA VAL A 157 4.46 -2.98 3.71
C VAL A 157 3.82 -4.01 2.79
N VAL A 158 4.32 -4.08 1.57
CA VAL A 158 4.02 -5.16 0.62
C VAL A 158 5.18 -6.13 0.65
N ILE A 159 4.88 -7.39 0.85
CA ILE A 159 5.82 -8.51 0.95
C ILE A 159 5.32 -9.69 0.12
N ASP A 160 6.15 -10.69 -0.11
CA ASP A 160 5.73 -11.91 -0.79
C ASP A 160 4.67 -12.65 0.05
N LEU A 161 3.61 -13.13 -0.61
CA LEU A 161 2.47 -13.76 0.05
C LEU A 161 2.90 -15.02 0.81
N ASP A 162 3.84 -15.78 0.27
CA ASP A 162 4.34 -17.03 0.86
C ASP A 162 5.02 -16.80 2.22
N GLN A 163 5.54 -15.60 2.46
CA GLN A 163 6.19 -15.19 3.70
C GLN A 163 5.25 -14.44 4.65
N ALA A 164 4.07 -14.03 4.15
CA ALA A 164 3.23 -13.07 4.85
C ALA A 164 2.63 -13.58 6.17
N GLU A 165 2.29 -14.86 6.25
CA GLU A 165 1.75 -15.46 7.51
C GLU A 165 2.83 -15.54 8.59
N GLY A 166 4.02 -15.99 8.24
CA GLY A 166 5.17 -16.01 9.16
C GLY A 166 5.51 -14.60 9.65
N ALA A 167 5.62 -13.65 8.72
CA ALA A 167 5.90 -12.26 9.03
C ALA A 167 4.86 -11.61 9.96
N THR A 168 3.58 -11.98 9.83
CA THR A 168 2.51 -11.43 10.68
C THR A 168 2.65 -11.87 12.15
N ASN A 169 3.16 -13.08 12.39
CA ASN A 169 3.35 -13.61 13.74
C ASN A 169 4.57 -13.03 14.44
N GLU A 170 5.55 -12.53 13.70
CA GLU A 170 6.79 -11.95 14.22
C GLU A 170 6.66 -10.46 14.54
N VAL A 171 5.78 -9.75 13.83
CA VAL A 171 5.51 -8.32 13.99
C VAL A 171 4.47 -8.06 15.07
#